data_92bfba34c2b98fe1560bb3cda9d9e223
#
_entry.id   92bfba34c2b98fe1560bb3cda9d9e223
#
_cell.length_a   1.000
_cell.length_b   1.000
_cell.length_c   1.000
_cell.angle_alpha   90.00
_cell.angle_beta   90.00
_cell.angle_gamma   90.00
#
_symmetry.space_group_name_H-M   'P 1'
#
loop_
_entity.id
_entity.type
_entity.pdbx_description
1 polymer ?
#
loop_
_entity_poly.entity_id
_entity_poly.type
_entity_poly.pdbx_seq_one_letter_code
_entity_poly.pdbx_strand_id
1 'polypeptide(L)'
;MPVYRLKSGAVVEPKTWMANPDPTIYTSWQEFAKQLFWDYMLGEAFVLPMAHAADGYPLRLRVVPPWLMNVEMRGGVRYYSLGSMDVTGEILHIRYHSNTADARGHGPLEVAGARMTAVGLLQRYANKIAETGGTPLYWMEVGRRLNQAEATDMLDRWVESRARRAGEPAIVSGDAVLKQGSSMSAKDMTLLELQQFNAGQLAILLGVPPFLVGLPNPGGMTYSNVTDLLSFHDRSSLRPAAAAVMSALSWWALPSGQTVELNRDEYSRPEIKELAESYKILIEAGVMSPEEARTMLRLNGPAPSAPTITEAPNAAALSLTGGDDA
;
A
#
# COMPACT_ATOMS: atom_id res chain seq x y z
N MET A 1 3.62 -13.21 3.93
CA MET A 1 2.49 -13.58 4.80
C MET A 1 2.08 -15.01 4.46
N PRO A 2 2.01 -15.93 5.41
CA PRO A 2 1.56 -17.29 5.17
C PRO A 2 0.07 -17.33 4.84
N VAL A 3 -0.33 -18.35 4.10
CA VAL A 3 -1.71 -18.59 3.68
C VAL A 3 -2.21 -19.82 4.39
N TYR A 4 -3.40 -19.73 4.96
CA TYR A 4 -4.06 -20.85 5.62
C TYR A 4 -5.24 -21.33 4.79
N ARG A 5 -5.37 -22.64 4.70
CA ARG A 5 -6.58 -23.30 4.19
C ARG A 5 -7.45 -23.70 5.38
N LEU A 6 -8.72 -23.30 5.35
CA LEU A 6 -9.69 -23.56 6.39
C LEU A 6 -10.82 -24.45 5.87
N LYS A 7 -11.26 -25.39 6.70
CA LYS A 7 -12.47 -26.18 6.47
C LYS A 7 -13.30 -26.15 7.74
N SER A 8 -14.51 -25.60 7.66
CA SER A 8 -15.40 -25.41 8.82
C SER A 8 -14.73 -24.65 9.98
N GLY A 9 -13.89 -23.67 9.67
CA GLY A 9 -13.16 -22.85 10.64
C GLY A 9 -11.85 -23.48 11.17
N ALA A 10 -11.58 -24.77 10.91
CA ALA A 10 -10.33 -25.40 11.31
C ALA A 10 -9.26 -25.33 10.22
N VAL A 11 -8.02 -25.08 10.61
CA VAL A 11 -6.87 -25.11 9.69
C VAL A 11 -6.64 -26.54 9.23
N VAL A 12 -6.56 -26.73 7.90
CA VAL A 12 -6.29 -28.03 7.28
C VAL A 12 -5.04 -27.93 6.40
N GLU A 13 -4.55 -29.11 5.97
CA GLU A 13 -3.37 -29.19 5.14
C GLU A 13 -3.47 -28.29 3.89
N PRO A 14 -2.45 -27.46 3.61
CA PRO A 14 -2.48 -26.54 2.48
C PRO A 14 -2.41 -27.30 1.14
N LYS A 15 -3.05 -26.75 0.11
CA LYS A 15 -2.84 -27.20 -1.27
C LYS A 15 -1.44 -26.81 -1.74
N THR A 16 -0.88 -27.54 -2.70
CA THR A 16 0.48 -27.34 -3.21
C THR A 16 0.74 -25.92 -3.69
N TRP A 17 -0.23 -25.32 -4.40
CA TRP A 17 -0.11 -23.94 -4.90
C TRP A 17 -0.06 -22.88 -3.80
N MET A 18 -0.45 -23.20 -2.57
CA MET A 18 -0.36 -22.27 -1.44
C MET A 18 1.08 -22.12 -0.91
N ALA A 19 1.92 -23.13 -1.14
CA ALA A 19 3.35 -23.04 -0.84
C ALA A 19 4.11 -22.35 -1.97
N ASN A 20 3.91 -22.84 -3.21
CA ASN A 20 4.41 -22.22 -4.43
C ASN A 20 3.41 -22.42 -5.57
N PRO A 21 2.78 -21.38 -6.08
CA PRO A 21 1.72 -21.49 -7.09
C PRO A 21 2.18 -22.12 -8.41
N ASP A 22 3.33 -21.73 -8.94
CA ASP A 22 3.97 -22.32 -10.12
C ASP A 22 5.50 -22.23 -9.99
N PRO A 23 6.15 -23.34 -9.57
CA PRO A 23 7.60 -23.37 -9.35
C PRO A 23 8.43 -23.09 -10.61
N THR A 24 7.83 -23.12 -11.79
CA THR A 24 8.54 -22.81 -13.05
C THR A 24 8.72 -21.31 -13.27
N ILE A 25 7.96 -20.45 -12.57
CA ILE A 25 7.99 -19.02 -12.70
C ILE A 25 8.24 -18.32 -11.38
N TYR A 26 7.53 -18.74 -10.31
CA TYR A 26 7.62 -18.09 -9.00
C TYR A 26 8.59 -18.83 -8.10
N THR A 27 9.40 -18.06 -7.37
CA THR A 27 10.25 -18.63 -6.30
C THR A 27 9.48 -18.87 -5.02
N SER A 28 8.35 -18.20 -4.83
CA SER A 28 7.54 -18.30 -3.62
C SER A 28 6.10 -17.83 -3.82
N TRP A 29 5.24 -18.15 -2.85
CA TRP A 29 3.90 -17.57 -2.75
C TRP A 29 3.91 -16.03 -2.71
N GLN A 30 4.90 -15.43 -2.05
CA GLN A 30 4.99 -13.97 -1.92
C GLN A 30 5.16 -13.27 -3.27
N GLU A 31 5.92 -13.85 -4.18
CA GLU A 31 6.11 -13.31 -5.52
C GLU A 31 4.82 -13.34 -6.33
N PHE A 32 4.12 -14.46 -6.31
CA PHE A 32 2.79 -14.59 -6.91
C PHE A 32 1.79 -13.61 -6.32
N ALA A 33 1.71 -13.54 -4.99
CA ALA A 33 0.79 -12.64 -4.29
C ALA A 33 1.10 -11.17 -4.60
N LYS A 34 2.38 -10.79 -4.66
CA LYS A 34 2.79 -9.43 -5.03
C LYS A 34 2.26 -9.05 -6.40
N GLN A 35 2.41 -9.90 -7.41
CA GLN A 35 1.87 -9.63 -8.75
C GLN A 35 0.35 -9.60 -8.73
N LEU A 36 -0.30 -10.57 -8.09
CA LEU A 36 -1.75 -10.68 -8.00
C LEU A 36 -2.39 -9.43 -7.38
N PHE A 37 -1.87 -8.97 -6.23
CA PHE A 37 -2.38 -7.78 -5.56
C PHE A 37 -2.03 -6.50 -6.31
N TRP A 38 -0.88 -6.44 -6.97
CA TRP A 38 -0.50 -5.32 -7.80
C TRP A 38 -1.49 -5.14 -8.95
N ASP A 39 -1.75 -6.21 -9.71
CA ASP A 39 -2.69 -6.17 -10.83
C ASP A 39 -4.11 -5.86 -10.35
N TYR A 40 -4.55 -6.46 -9.23
CA TYR A 40 -5.84 -6.17 -8.61
C TYR A 40 -5.99 -4.68 -8.24
N MET A 41 -4.97 -4.06 -7.66
CA MET A 41 -4.98 -2.64 -7.30
C MET A 41 -4.94 -1.72 -8.53
N LEU A 42 -4.42 -2.19 -9.66
CA LEU A 42 -4.50 -1.48 -10.94
C LEU A 42 -5.88 -1.58 -11.60
N GLY A 43 -6.77 -2.41 -11.05
CA GLY A 43 -8.17 -2.53 -11.46
C GLY A 43 -8.66 -3.95 -11.57
N GLU A 44 -7.85 -4.89 -12.01
CA GLU A 44 -8.23 -6.28 -12.20
C GLU A 44 -7.04 -7.21 -12.21
N ALA A 45 -7.24 -8.44 -11.77
CA ALA A 45 -6.24 -9.49 -11.83
C ALA A 45 -6.84 -10.76 -12.47
N PHE A 46 -6.01 -11.44 -13.25
CA PHE A 46 -6.37 -12.68 -13.92
C PHE A 46 -5.50 -13.82 -13.44
N VAL A 47 -6.12 -14.94 -13.07
CA VAL A 47 -5.39 -16.15 -12.66
C VAL A 47 -5.81 -17.30 -13.55
N LEU A 48 -4.83 -17.98 -14.14
CA LEU A 48 -5.02 -19.13 -15.01
C LEU A 48 -4.46 -20.39 -14.35
N PRO A 49 -5.19 -21.54 -14.39
CA PRO A 49 -4.65 -22.80 -13.94
C PRO A 49 -3.70 -23.35 -14.99
N MET A 50 -2.49 -23.71 -14.56
CA MET A 50 -1.47 -24.29 -15.44
C MET A 50 -1.48 -25.82 -15.40
N ALA A 51 -2.10 -26.38 -14.39
CA ALA A 51 -2.32 -27.82 -14.23
C ALA A 51 -3.47 -28.05 -13.25
N HIS A 52 -4.17 -29.17 -13.40
CA HIS A 52 -5.23 -29.61 -12.49
C HIS A 52 -4.80 -30.85 -11.75
N ALA A 53 -5.24 -30.99 -10.51
CA ALA A 53 -5.11 -32.19 -9.73
C ALA A 53 -6.19 -33.25 -10.16
N ALA A 54 -6.09 -34.47 -9.68
CA ALA A 54 -7.05 -35.52 -9.99
C ALA A 54 -8.48 -35.21 -9.51
N ASP A 55 -8.63 -34.31 -8.54
CA ASP A 55 -9.92 -33.82 -8.04
C ASP A 55 -10.54 -32.68 -8.89
N GLY A 56 -9.89 -32.32 -10.01
CA GLY A 56 -10.32 -31.29 -10.94
C GLY A 56 -9.99 -29.86 -10.50
N TYR A 57 -9.45 -29.65 -9.30
CA TYR A 57 -9.06 -28.34 -8.81
C TYR A 57 -7.66 -27.95 -9.28
N PRO A 58 -7.36 -26.64 -9.37
CA PRO A 58 -6.06 -26.17 -9.79
C PRO A 58 -4.92 -26.71 -8.92
N LEU A 59 -3.89 -27.26 -9.57
CA LEU A 59 -2.64 -27.69 -8.95
C LEU A 59 -1.57 -26.61 -9.03
N ARG A 60 -1.54 -25.87 -10.14
CA ARG A 60 -0.63 -24.75 -10.37
C ARG A 60 -1.41 -23.55 -10.86
N LEU A 61 -1.01 -22.36 -10.39
CA LEU A 61 -1.64 -21.09 -10.68
C LEU A 61 -0.64 -20.09 -11.23
N ARG A 62 -1.06 -19.34 -12.25
CA ARG A 62 -0.25 -18.26 -12.83
C ARG A 62 -1.09 -17.01 -12.97
N VAL A 63 -0.56 -15.86 -12.52
CA VAL A 63 -1.14 -14.55 -12.80
C VAL A 63 -0.82 -14.17 -14.24
N VAL A 64 -1.84 -13.78 -14.97
CA VAL A 64 -1.71 -13.29 -16.35
C VAL A 64 -1.84 -11.79 -16.33
N PRO A 65 -0.85 -11.06 -16.89
CA PRO A 65 -0.91 -9.60 -16.96
C PRO A 65 -2.16 -9.11 -17.66
N PRO A 66 -2.90 -8.11 -17.11
CA PRO A 66 -4.19 -7.65 -17.65
C PRO A 66 -4.14 -7.18 -19.11
N TRP A 67 -3.00 -6.65 -19.56
CA TRP A 67 -2.83 -6.18 -20.95
C TRP A 67 -2.72 -7.31 -21.99
N LEU A 68 -2.46 -8.56 -21.55
CA LEU A 68 -2.46 -9.73 -22.44
C LEU A 68 -3.85 -10.35 -22.59
N MET A 69 -4.79 -10.00 -21.69
CA MET A 69 -6.14 -10.54 -21.70
C MET A 69 -7.08 -9.67 -22.52
N ASN A 70 -7.80 -10.29 -23.45
CA ASN A 70 -8.96 -9.67 -24.07
C ASN A 70 -10.22 -10.12 -23.34
N VAL A 71 -11.09 -9.15 -22.99
CA VAL A 71 -12.35 -9.39 -22.28
C VAL A 71 -13.48 -8.76 -23.07
N GLU A 72 -14.39 -9.57 -23.54
CA GLU A 72 -15.57 -9.12 -24.28
C GLU A 72 -16.86 -9.42 -23.52
N MET A 73 -17.81 -8.49 -23.55
CA MET A 73 -19.14 -8.69 -22.99
C MET A 73 -20.12 -9.01 -24.12
N ARG A 74 -20.73 -10.18 -24.08
CA ARG A 74 -21.74 -10.60 -25.05
C ARG A 74 -22.96 -11.12 -24.31
N GLY A 75 -24.12 -10.46 -24.50
CA GLY A 75 -25.36 -10.87 -23.85
C GLY A 75 -25.29 -10.92 -22.30
N GLY A 76 -24.48 -10.06 -21.68
CA GLY A 76 -24.28 -10.03 -20.22
C GLY A 76 -23.29 -11.08 -19.69
N VAL A 77 -22.69 -11.88 -20.57
CA VAL A 77 -21.67 -12.89 -20.22
C VAL A 77 -20.31 -12.39 -20.69
N ARG A 78 -19.27 -12.61 -19.84
CA ARG A 78 -17.89 -12.27 -20.17
C ARG A 78 -17.20 -13.43 -20.85
N TYR A 79 -16.53 -13.13 -21.95
CA TYR A 79 -15.69 -14.04 -22.71
C TYR A 79 -14.25 -13.58 -22.60
N TYR A 80 -13.35 -14.53 -22.40
CA TYR A 80 -11.94 -14.24 -22.15
C TYR A 80 -11.06 -14.94 -23.17
N SER A 81 -10.13 -14.20 -23.78
CA SER A 81 -9.14 -14.78 -24.67
C SER A 81 -7.73 -14.27 -24.36
N LEU A 82 -6.77 -15.18 -24.45
CA LEU A 82 -5.35 -14.91 -24.34
C LEU A 82 -4.72 -15.11 -25.73
N GLY A 83 -4.49 -14.01 -26.44
CA GLY A 83 -4.20 -14.06 -27.87
C GLY A 83 -5.36 -14.68 -28.66
N SER A 84 -5.11 -15.81 -29.31
CA SER A 84 -6.13 -16.59 -30.06
C SER A 84 -6.80 -17.69 -29.24
N MET A 85 -6.35 -17.93 -27.99
CA MET A 85 -6.86 -19.00 -27.15
C MET A 85 -8.06 -18.51 -26.33
N ASP A 86 -9.19 -19.23 -26.42
CA ASP A 86 -10.34 -19.01 -25.52
C ASP A 86 -10.04 -19.66 -24.16
N VAL A 87 -10.13 -18.88 -23.10
CA VAL A 87 -9.89 -19.32 -21.72
C VAL A 87 -11.09 -19.04 -20.81
N THR A 88 -12.26 -18.78 -21.39
CA THR A 88 -13.48 -18.34 -20.70
C THR A 88 -13.88 -19.30 -19.57
N GLY A 89 -13.75 -20.61 -19.74
CA GLY A 89 -14.14 -21.60 -18.74
C GLY A 89 -13.12 -21.84 -17.63
N GLU A 90 -11.90 -21.35 -17.80
CA GLU A 90 -10.78 -21.71 -16.91
C GLU A 90 -10.22 -20.54 -16.12
N ILE A 91 -10.48 -19.29 -16.54
CA ILE A 91 -9.87 -18.12 -15.94
C ILE A 91 -10.62 -17.62 -14.70
N LEU A 92 -9.88 -17.28 -13.66
CA LEU A 92 -10.39 -16.45 -12.57
C LEU A 92 -10.12 -14.98 -12.85
N HIS A 93 -11.18 -14.17 -12.91
CA HIS A 93 -11.12 -12.73 -13.07
C HIS A 93 -11.54 -12.03 -11.79
N ILE A 94 -10.61 -11.35 -11.11
CA ILE A 94 -10.84 -10.60 -9.87
C ILE A 94 -10.83 -9.13 -10.22
N ARG A 95 -11.95 -8.42 -10.02
CA ARG A 95 -12.12 -7.00 -10.38
C ARG A 95 -12.16 -6.14 -9.12
N TYR A 96 -11.43 -5.03 -9.13
CA TYR A 96 -11.35 -4.13 -7.98
C TYR A 96 -12.65 -3.33 -7.81
N HIS A 97 -13.00 -2.50 -8.77
CA HIS A 97 -14.22 -1.70 -8.74
C HIS A 97 -14.95 -1.90 -10.07
N SER A 98 -16.16 -2.44 -9.99
CA SER A 98 -16.90 -2.78 -11.19
C SER A 98 -18.38 -3.00 -10.88
N ASN A 99 -19.23 -2.75 -11.86
CA ASN A 99 -20.62 -3.17 -11.83
C ASN A 99 -20.84 -4.41 -12.75
N THR A 100 -22.08 -4.86 -12.84
CA THR A 100 -22.42 -6.05 -13.65
C THR A 100 -22.30 -5.81 -15.14
N ALA A 101 -22.41 -4.56 -15.60
CA ALA A 101 -22.32 -4.19 -17.01
C ALA A 101 -20.85 -3.98 -17.46
N ASP A 102 -19.91 -3.77 -16.53
CA ASP A 102 -18.51 -3.57 -16.87
C ASP A 102 -17.86 -4.88 -17.31
N ALA A 103 -17.20 -4.88 -18.46
CA ALA A 103 -16.40 -6.00 -18.89
C ALA A 103 -15.18 -6.18 -17.98
N ARG A 104 -14.54 -5.08 -17.61
CA ARG A 104 -13.30 -5.00 -16.85
C ARG A 104 -13.49 -4.38 -15.45
N GLY A 105 -12.48 -4.48 -14.61
CA GLY A 105 -12.40 -3.77 -13.34
C GLY A 105 -11.71 -2.41 -13.51
N HIS A 106 -11.98 -1.48 -12.59
CA HIS A 106 -11.43 -0.13 -12.60
C HIS A 106 -10.60 0.11 -11.34
N GLY A 107 -9.34 0.47 -11.51
CA GLY A 107 -8.44 0.76 -10.42
C GLY A 107 -8.71 2.11 -9.75
N PRO A 108 -8.25 2.31 -8.51
CA PRO A 108 -8.43 3.58 -7.80
C PRO A 108 -7.82 4.76 -8.55
N LEU A 109 -6.71 4.57 -9.25
CA LEU A 109 -6.09 5.63 -10.05
C LEU A 109 -6.91 6.01 -11.28
N GLU A 110 -7.57 5.04 -11.92
CA GLU A 110 -8.46 5.27 -13.05
C GLU A 110 -9.73 6.03 -12.62
N VAL A 111 -10.36 5.58 -11.53
CA VAL A 111 -11.55 6.23 -10.95
C VAL A 111 -11.24 7.69 -10.56
N ALA A 112 -10.02 7.96 -10.13
CA ALA A 112 -9.58 9.30 -9.77
C ALA A 112 -8.92 10.08 -10.93
N GLY A 113 -9.11 9.68 -12.18
CA GLY A 113 -8.40 10.24 -13.33
C GLY A 113 -8.36 11.76 -13.41
N ALA A 114 -9.47 12.46 -13.10
CA ALA A 114 -9.48 13.91 -13.04
C ALA A 114 -8.54 14.50 -11.97
N ARG A 115 -8.48 13.86 -10.77
CA ARG A 115 -7.55 14.26 -9.71
C ARG A 115 -6.11 13.98 -10.10
N MET A 116 -5.83 12.85 -10.73
CA MET A 116 -4.51 12.50 -11.24
C MET A 116 -4.03 13.50 -12.29
N THR A 117 -4.91 13.94 -13.18
CA THR A 117 -4.60 14.98 -14.15
C THR A 117 -4.24 16.30 -13.47
N ALA A 118 -4.99 16.71 -12.46
CA ALA A 118 -4.68 17.92 -11.70
C ALA A 118 -3.33 17.85 -10.98
N VAL A 119 -3.03 16.73 -10.33
CA VAL A 119 -1.72 16.48 -9.70
C VAL A 119 -0.59 16.56 -10.74
N GLY A 120 -0.77 15.94 -11.91
CA GLY A 120 0.20 15.98 -13.00
C GLY A 120 0.41 17.39 -13.57
N LEU A 121 -0.63 18.22 -13.64
CA LEU A 121 -0.52 19.63 -14.05
C LEU A 121 0.27 20.45 -13.03
N LEU A 122 -0.03 20.27 -11.74
CA LEU A 122 0.68 20.95 -10.65
C LEU A 122 2.16 20.55 -10.60
N GLN A 123 2.45 19.26 -10.81
CA GLN A 123 3.85 18.79 -10.86
C GLN A 123 4.60 19.38 -12.05
N ARG A 124 4.00 19.42 -13.23
CA ARG A 124 4.60 20.07 -14.42
C ARG A 124 4.84 21.55 -14.19
N TYR A 125 3.90 22.23 -13.53
CA TYR A 125 4.04 23.63 -13.17
C TYR A 125 5.21 23.84 -12.18
N ALA A 126 5.30 23.04 -11.13
CA ALA A 126 6.40 23.06 -10.18
C ALA A 126 7.76 22.83 -10.85
N ASN A 127 7.85 21.82 -11.72
CA ASN A 127 9.07 21.53 -12.49
C ASN A 127 9.46 22.72 -13.38
N LYS A 128 8.50 23.32 -14.08
CA LYS A 128 8.75 24.47 -14.92
C LYS A 128 9.27 25.69 -14.13
N ILE A 129 8.72 25.93 -12.93
CA ILE A 129 9.25 26.96 -12.04
C ILE A 129 10.68 26.65 -11.60
N ALA A 130 10.97 25.39 -11.24
CA ALA A 130 12.30 24.96 -10.84
C ALA A 130 13.31 25.11 -11.99
N GLU A 131 12.94 24.75 -13.22
CA GLU A 131 13.76 24.89 -14.43
C GLU A 131 14.03 26.35 -14.79
N THR A 132 13.04 27.22 -14.63
CA THR A 132 13.17 28.66 -14.91
C THR A 132 13.80 29.44 -13.76
N GLY A 133 14.19 28.78 -12.66
CA GLY A 133 14.80 29.42 -11.49
C GLY A 133 13.83 30.33 -10.72
N GLY A 134 12.53 30.10 -10.82
CA GLY A 134 11.51 30.91 -10.17
C GLY A 134 11.47 32.36 -10.67
N THR A 135 11.96 32.62 -11.88
CA THR A 135 12.06 33.98 -12.41
C THR A 135 10.67 34.53 -12.69
N PRO A 136 10.38 35.73 -12.17
CA PRO A 136 9.13 36.42 -12.47
C PRO A 136 8.94 36.62 -13.97
N LEU A 137 7.69 36.57 -14.42
CA LEU A 137 7.36 36.94 -15.78
C LEU A 137 7.75 38.39 -15.97
N TYR A 138 8.73 38.62 -16.82
CA TYR A 138 9.15 39.96 -17.23
C TYR A 138 8.55 40.25 -18.59
N TRP A 139 8.10 41.47 -18.79
CA TRP A 139 7.87 42.00 -20.14
C TRP A 139 8.71 43.24 -20.36
N MET A 140 9.10 43.42 -21.58
CA MET A 140 9.89 44.57 -22.00
C MET A 140 8.96 45.56 -22.70
N GLU A 141 8.83 46.74 -22.12
CA GLU A 141 8.08 47.83 -22.73
C GLU A 141 9.05 48.71 -23.48
N VAL A 142 8.80 48.94 -24.76
CA VAL A 142 9.66 49.79 -25.61
C VAL A 142 8.86 51.00 -26.07
N GLY A 143 9.38 52.21 -25.88
CA GLY A 143 8.69 53.46 -26.16
C GLY A 143 8.42 53.73 -27.63
N ARG A 144 8.94 52.89 -28.58
CA ARG A 144 8.70 52.98 -30.02
C ARG A 144 8.00 51.74 -30.57
N ARG A 145 7.35 51.87 -31.70
CA ARG A 145 6.81 50.70 -32.41
C ARG A 145 7.97 49.92 -33.01
N LEU A 146 8.00 48.63 -32.67
CA LEU A 146 8.92 47.66 -33.25
C LEU A 146 8.26 46.94 -34.42
N ASN A 147 9.03 46.62 -35.47
CA ASN A 147 8.58 45.67 -36.46
C ASN A 147 8.78 44.24 -35.93
N GLN A 148 8.21 43.25 -36.61
CA GLN A 148 8.25 41.85 -36.17
C GLN A 148 9.69 41.33 -36.03
N ALA A 149 10.57 41.67 -36.97
CA ALA A 149 11.96 41.21 -36.98
C ALA A 149 12.76 41.81 -35.80
N GLU A 150 12.60 43.12 -35.53
CA GLU A 150 13.21 43.78 -34.38
C GLU A 150 12.73 43.21 -33.05
N ALA A 151 11.43 42.89 -32.93
CA ALA A 151 10.87 42.31 -31.73
C ALA A 151 11.43 40.88 -31.49
N THR A 152 11.56 40.09 -32.52
CA THR A 152 12.13 38.74 -32.47
C THR A 152 13.62 38.78 -32.07
N ASP A 153 14.43 39.64 -32.76
CA ASP A 153 15.85 39.79 -32.46
C ASP A 153 16.09 40.26 -30.99
N MET A 154 15.26 41.14 -30.51
CA MET A 154 15.33 41.64 -29.12
C MET A 154 14.96 40.53 -28.11
N LEU A 155 13.95 39.73 -28.42
CA LEU A 155 13.56 38.58 -27.59
C LEU A 155 14.65 37.50 -27.58
N ASP A 156 15.22 37.19 -28.74
CA ASP A 156 16.25 36.14 -28.88
C ASP A 156 17.51 36.56 -28.11
N ARG A 157 17.95 37.80 -28.24
CA ARG A 157 19.07 38.32 -27.44
C ARG A 157 18.81 38.30 -25.94
N TRP A 158 17.57 38.58 -25.54
CA TRP A 158 17.16 38.49 -24.13
C TRP A 158 17.23 37.05 -23.62
N VAL A 159 16.65 36.10 -24.35
CA VAL A 159 16.65 34.66 -24.00
C VAL A 159 18.09 34.15 -23.97
N GLU A 160 18.91 34.48 -24.96
CA GLU A 160 20.29 34.02 -25.07
C GLU A 160 21.17 34.59 -23.94
N SER A 161 21.00 35.86 -23.58
CA SER A 161 21.74 36.48 -22.48
C SER A 161 21.41 35.80 -21.14
N ARG A 162 20.15 35.40 -20.93
CA ARG A 162 19.73 34.68 -19.73
C ARG A 162 20.17 33.23 -19.69
N ALA A 163 20.22 32.56 -20.84
CA ALA A 163 20.72 31.18 -20.93
C ALA A 163 22.23 31.11 -20.61
N ARG A 164 22.99 32.13 -21.00
CA ARG A 164 24.44 32.19 -20.73
C ARG A 164 24.81 32.66 -19.34
N ARG A 165 23.95 33.46 -18.68
CA ARG A 165 24.24 34.14 -17.41
C ARG A 165 23.07 33.97 -16.42
N ALA A 166 22.79 32.78 -16.04
CA ALA A 166 21.74 32.51 -15.04
C ALA A 166 22.14 33.17 -13.71
N GLY A 167 21.26 34.05 -13.22
CA GLY A 167 21.47 34.74 -11.94
C GLY A 167 22.13 36.14 -11.99
N GLU A 168 22.65 36.55 -13.15
CA GLU A 168 23.18 37.91 -13.29
C GLU A 168 22.08 38.94 -13.66
N PRO A 169 22.19 40.20 -13.21
CA PRO A 169 21.26 41.24 -13.58
C PRO A 169 21.38 41.57 -15.09
N ALA A 170 20.25 41.69 -15.76
CA ALA A 170 20.22 42.04 -17.17
C ALA A 170 20.33 43.55 -17.34
N ILE A 171 21.17 43.97 -18.28
CA ILE A 171 21.30 45.40 -18.66
C ILE A 171 20.39 45.64 -19.86
N VAL A 172 19.44 46.52 -19.71
CA VAL A 172 18.55 46.99 -20.79
C VAL A 172 19.01 48.35 -21.20
N SER A 173 19.29 48.57 -22.48
CA SER A 173 19.73 49.86 -23.01
C SER A 173 18.70 50.46 -23.96
N GLY A 174 18.66 51.78 -24.07
CA GLY A 174 17.73 52.50 -24.91
C GLY A 174 16.38 52.78 -24.22
N ASP A 175 15.31 52.92 -25.01
CA ASP A 175 13.96 53.26 -24.53
C ASP A 175 13.20 52.03 -23.96
N ALA A 176 13.90 50.90 -23.72
CA ALA A 176 13.29 49.69 -23.21
C ALA A 176 13.27 49.70 -21.67
N VAL A 177 12.10 49.47 -21.10
CA VAL A 177 11.91 49.35 -19.66
C VAL A 177 11.47 47.90 -19.36
N LEU A 178 12.25 47.26 -18.51
CA LEU A 178 11.89 45.92 -18.03
C LEU A 178 10.86 46.07 -16.89
N LYS A 179 9.65 45.61 -17.12
CA LYS A 179 8.63 45.54 -16.09
C LYS A 179 8.47 44.10 -15.61
N GLN A 180 8.41 43.96 -14.31
CA GLN A 180 8.14 42.69 -13.67
C GLN A 180 6.62 42.55 -13.46
N GLY A 181 6.05 41.47 -13.96
CA GLY A 181 4.70 41.06 -13.59
C GLY A 181 4.66 40.68 -12.11
N SER A 182 3.54 40.87 -11.47
CA SER A 182 3.30 40.28 -10.17
C SER A 182 3.17 38.79 -10.32
N SER A 183 4.30 38.07 -10.40
CA SER A 183 4.32 36.62 -10.26
C SER A 183 4.31 36.32 -8.77
N MET A 184 3.48 35.37 -8.36
CA MET A 184 3.61 34.80 -7.04
C MET A 184 5.04 34.27 -6.90
N SER A 185 5.74 34.68 -5.85
CA SER A 185 7.07 34.14 -5.54
C SER A 185 6.96 32.61 -5.38
N ALA A 186 7.98 31.86 -5.79
CA ALA A 186 8.05 30.42 -5.51
C ALA A 186 7.94 30.13 -3.99
N LYS A 187 8.33 31.08 -3.17
CA LYS A 187 8.17 31.06 -1.72
C LYS A 187 6.72 31.29 -1.28
N ASP A 188 5.98 32.12 -2.01
CA ASP A 188 4.57 32.40 -1.71
C ASP A 188 3.65 31.28 -2.18
N MET A 189 4.11 30.44 -3.08
CA MET A 189 3.34 29.28 -3.60
C MET A 189 3.41 28.07 -2.71
N THR A 190 4.21 28.08 -1.64
CA THR A 190 4.34 26.93 -0.73
C THR A 190 4.45 25.59 -1.51
N LEU A 191 5.36 25.54 -2.51
CA LEU A 191 5.51 24.38 -3.38
C LEU A 191 5.70 23.08 -2.61
N LEU A 192 6.40 23.16 -1.47
CA LEU A 192 6.58 22.01 -0.59
C LEU A 192 5.25 21.54 0.00
N GLU A 193 4.42 22.44 0.50
CA GLU A 193 3.10 22.12 1.07
C GLU A 193 2.17 21.56 -0.02
N LEU A 194 2.24 22.10 -1.22
CA LEU A 194 1.47 21.59 -2.36
C LEU A 194 1.92 20.19 -2.76
N GLN A 195 3.22 19.90 -2.76
CA GLN A 195 3.74 18.57 -3.02
C GLN A 195 3.31 17.57 -1.93
N GLN A 196 3.40 17.97 -0.66
CA GLN A 196 2.94 17.14 0.46
C GLN A 196 1.44 16.91 0.42
N PHE A 197 0.66 17.92 0.09
CA PHE A 197 -0.79 17.80 -0.09
C PHE A 197 -1.12 16.81 -1.23
N ASN A 198 -0.47 16.93 -2.37
CA ASN A 198 -0.68 16.02 -3.51
C ASN A 198 -0.30 14.58 -3.16
N ALA A 199 0.85 14.37 -2.50
CA ALA A 199 1.27 13.05 -2.04
C ALA A 199 0.28 12.47 -1.02
N GLY A 200 -0.25 13.30 -0.12
CA GLY A 200 -1.29 12.92 0.83
C GLY A 200 -2.60 12.51 0.16
N GLN A 201 -3.03 13.26 -0.86
CA GLN A 201 -4.23 12.91 -1.64
C GLN A 201 -4.08 11.57 -2.39
N LEU A 202 -2.89 11.31 -2.96
CA LEU A 202 -2.59 10.03 -3.59
C LEU A 202 -2.56 8.87 -2.60
N ALA A 203 -1.96 9.07 -1.44
CA ALA A 203 -1.93 8.07 -0.39
C ALA A 203 -3.37 7.70 0.07
N ILE A 204 -4.21 8.69 0.33
CA ILE A 204 -5.62 8.50 0.72
C ILE A 204 -6.38 7.75 -0.38
N LEU A 205 -6.17 8.10 -1.65
CA LEU A 205 -6.81 7.45 -2.79
C LEU A 205 -6.48 5.96 -2.87
N LEU A 206 -5.23 5.61 -2.57
CA LEU A 206 -4.76 4.23 -2.53
C LEU A 206 -5.09 3.52 -1.21
N GLY A 207 -5.78 4.19 -0.28
CA GLY A 207 -6.09 3.66 1.04
C GLY A 207 -4.87 3.53 1.95
N VAL A 208 -3.77 4.24 1.65
CA VAL A 208 -2.54 4.23 2.44
C VAL A 208 -2.54 5.44 3.37
N PRO A 209 -2.41 5.26 4.68
CA PRO A 209 -2.26 6.39 5.60
C PRO A 209 -1.03 7.24 5.25
N PRO A 210 -1.15 8.59 5.19
CA PRO A 210 -0.08 9.47 4.76
C PRO A 210 1.25 9.31 5.52
N PHE A 211 1.21 8.97 6.80
CA PHE A 211 2.42 8.77 7.60
C PHE A 211 3.28 7.57 7.11
N LEU A 212 2.67 6.53 6.51
CA LEU A 212 3.40 5.39 5.96
C LEU A 212 4.24 5.75 4.72
N VAL A 213 3.90 6.83 4.06
CA VAL A 213 4.68 7.38 2.93
C VAL A 213 5.57 8.56 3.34
N GLY A 214 5.82 8.72 4.64
CA GLY A 214 6.75 9.73 5.17
C GLY A 214 6.19 11.15 5.25
N LEU A 215 4.86 11.31 5.12
CA LEU A 215 4.23 12.62 5.27
C LEU A 215 4.01 12.96 6.76
N PRO A 216 4.10 14.25 7.13
CA PRO A 216 3.88 14.67 8.50
C PRO A 216 2.50 14.28 9.02
N ASN A 217 2.44 13.79 10.25
CA ASN A 217 1.19 13.57 10.96
C ASN A 217 0.95 14.73 11.93
N PRO A 218 -0.10 15.56 11.75
CA PRO A 218 -0.34 16.76 12.56
C PRO A 218 -0.49 16.52 14.06
N GLY A 219 -0.82 15.29 14.47
CA GLY A 219 -1.08 14.94 15.88
C GLY A 219 0.13 14.47 16.68
N GLY A 220 1.34 14.46 16.10
CA GLY A 220 2.50 13.81 16.70
C GLY A 220 2.34 12.27 16.74
N MET A 221 3.47 11.54 16.71
CA MET A 221 3.44 10.07 16.77
C MET A 221 4.00 9.59 18.10
N THR A 222 3.16 8.90 18.87
CA THR A 222 3.58 8.05 20.00
C THR A 222 3.48 6.58 19.60
N TYR A 223 4.20 5.69 20.27
CA TYR A 223 4.19 4.26 19.93
C TYR A 223 2.79 3.64 19.94
N SER A 224 1.94 4.00 20.90
CA SER A 224 0.54 3.53 20.95
C SER A 224 -0.27 3.98 19.74
N ASN A 225 -0.09 5.22 19.29
CA ASN A 225 -0.77 5.74 18.11
C ASN A 225 -0.33 5.05 16.82
N VAL A 226 0.91 4.58 16.71
CA VAL A 226 1.39 3.86 15.52
C VAL A 226 0.70 2.50 15.39
N THR A 227 0.58 1.74 16.46
CA THR A 227 -0.11 0.44 16.47
C THR A 227 -1.58 0.59 16.09
N ASP A 228 -2.25 1.60 16.65
CA ASP A 228 -3.65 1.90 16.33
C ASP A 228 -3.82 2.30 14.86
N LEU A 229 -2.92 3.12 14.33
CA LEU A 229 -2.95 3.54 12.93
C LEU A 229 -2.68 2.38 11.96
N LEU A 230 -1.77 1.47 12.29
CA LEU A 230 -1.53 0.25 11.50
C LEU A 230 -2.76 -0.68 11.56
N SER A 231 -3.37 -0.85 12.71
CA SER A 231 -4.60 -1.63 12.89
C SER A 231 -5.77 -1.01 12.14
N PHE A 232 -5.86 0.33 12.12
CA PHE A 232 -6.86 1.04 11.31
C PHE A 232 -6.62 0.81 9.81
N HIS A 233 -5.37 0.93 9.34
CA HIS A 233 -5.03 0.67 7.95
C HIS A 233 -5.34 -0.79 7.54
N ASP A 234 -5.03 -1.77 8.39
CA ASP A 234 -5.42 -3.16 8.12
C ASP A 234 -6.94 -3.28 7.94
N ARG A 235 -7.72 -2.75 8.88
CA ARG A 235 -9.19 -2.87 8.86
C ARG A 235 -9.85 -2.12 7.71
N SER A 236 -9.36 -0.91 7.38
CA SER A 236 -9.99 -0.05 6.39
C SER A 236 -9.59 -0.35 4.96
N SER A 237 -8.36 -0.82 4.71
CA SER A 237 -7.79 -0.93 3.36
C SER A 237 -7.28 -2.34 3.06
N LEU A 238 -6.40 -2.90 3.89
CA LEU A 238 -5.74 -4.16 3.56
C LEU A 238 -6.70 -5.35 3.69
N ARG A 239 -7.52 -5.38 4.74
CA ARG A 239 -8.48 -6.47 4.98
C ARG A 239 -9.52 -6.59 3.86
N PRO A 240 -10.19 -5.52 3.42
CA PRO A 240 -11.14 -5.60 2.31
C PRO A 240 -10.49 -6.10 1.01
N ALA A 241 -9.30 -5.60 0.66
CA ALA A 241 -8.57 -6.05 -0.53
C ALA A 241 -8.16 -7.52 -0.42
N ALA A 242 -7.61 -7.93 0.72
CA ALA A 242 -7.26 -9.33 0.97
C ALA A 242 -8.49 -10.24 0.92
N ALA A 243 -9.60 -9.84 1.54
CA ALA A 243 -10.84 -10.61 1.54
C ALA A 243 -11.42 -10.78 0.14
N ALA A 244 -11.40 -9.75 -0.70
CA ALA A 244 -11.88 -9.84 -2.08
C ALA A 244 -11.06 -10.85 -2.89
N VAL A 245 -9.73 -10.79 -2.82
CA VAL A 245 -8.83 -11.70 -3.54
C VAL A 245 -8.94 -13.13 -2.99
N MET A 246 -8.89 -13.29 -1.66
CA MET A 246 -8.92 -14.61 -1.03
C MET A 246 -10.27 -15.30 -1.18
N SER A 247 -11.40 -14.56 -1.14
CA SER A 247 -12.72 -15.14 -1.39
C SER A 247 -12.89 -15.63 -2.82
N ALA A 248 -12.38 -14.87 -3.79
CA ALA A 248 -12.39 -15.27 -5.20
C ALA A 248 -11.54 -16.54 -5.42
N LEU A 249 -10.34 -16.59 -4.87
CA LEU A 249 -9.49 -17.80 -4.90
C LEU A 249 -10.13 -18.99 -4.18
N SER A 250 -10.79 -18.77 -3.04
CA SER A 250 -11.49 -19.81 -2.29
C SER A 250 -12.57 -20.46 -3.13
N TRP A 251 -13.43 -19.61 -3.72
CA TRP A 251 -14.54 -20.09 -4.53
C TRP A 251 -14.10 -20.88 -5.78
N TRP A 252 -13.03 -20.41 -6.42
CA TRP A 252 -12.59 -20.99 -7.70
C TRP A 252 -11.60 -22.14 -7.56
N ALA A 253 -10.66 -22.06 -6.61
CA ALA A 253 -9.55 -23.02 -6.51
C ALA A 253 -9.73 -24.08 -5.43
N LEU A 254 -10.81 -24.04 -4.62
CA LEU A 254 -11.02 -24.98 -3.53
C LEU A 254 -12.39 -25.65 -3.58
N PRO A 255 -12.51 -26.84 -3.01
CA PRO A 255 -13.80 -27.51 -2.81
C PRO A 255 -14.75 -26.68 -1.95
N SER A 256 -16.06 -26.85 -2.16
CA SER A 256 -17.11 -26.21 -1.38
C SER A 256 -16.90 -26.39 0.14
N GLY A 257 -17.12 -25.33 0.90
CA GLY A 257 -16.95 -25.33 2.36
C GLY A 257 -15.49 -25.17 2.82
N GLN A 258 -14.58 -24.88 1.90
CA GLN A 258 -13.18 -24.58 2.22
C GLN A 258 -12.85 -23.14 1.79
N THR A 259 -12.02 -22.48 2.57
CA THR A 259 -11.57 -21.11 2.30
C THR A 259 -10.05 -21.03 2.41
N VAL A 260 -9.50 -20.04 1.74
CA VAL A 260 -8.12 -19.62 1.90
C VAL A 260 -8.08 -18.25 2.52
N GLU A 261 -7.23 -18.07 3.51
CA GLU A 261 -7.06 -16.80 4.21
C GLU A 261 -5.58 -16.41 4.27
N LEU A 262 -5.34 -15.12 4.16
CA LEU A 262 -4.01 -14.54 4.28
C LEU A 262 -3.75 -14.19 5.75
N ASN A 263 -2.69 -14.76 6.34
CA ASN A 263 -2.28 -14.36 7.69
C ASN A 263 -1.68 -12.94 7.67
N ARG A 264 -2.33 -12.03 8.36
CA ARG A 264 -1.94 -10.62 8.50
C ARG A 264 -1.54 -10.25 9.92
N ASP A 265 -1.47 -11.24 10.82
CA ASP A 265 -1.18 -11.00 12.24
C ASP A 265 0.17 -10.29 12.43
N GLU A 266 1.14 -10.54 11.55
CA GLU A 266 2.45 -9.86 11.62
C GLU A 266 2.37 -8.35 11.34
N TYR A 267 1.40 -7.89 10.57
CA TYR A 267 1.26 -6.48 10.23
C TYR A 267 0.66 -5.65 11.37
N SER A 268 -0.32 -6.21 12.06
CA SER A 268 -1.04 -5.56 13.17
C SER A 268 -0.66 -6.15 14.53
N ARG A 269 0.46 -6.88 14.60
CA ARG A 269 0.85 -7.60 15.81
C ARG A 269 1.10 -6.62 16.94
N PRO A 270 0.38 -6.73 18.07
CA PRO A 270 0.65 -5.95 19.26
C PRO A 270 2.07 -6.22 19.78
N GLU A 271 2.60 -5.34 20.60
CA GLU A 271 3.86 -5.59 21.29
C GLU A 271 3.81 -6.92 22.07
N ILE A 272 4.97 -7.57 22.20
CA ILE A 272 5.08 -8.87 22.89
C ILE A 272 4.45 -8.81 24.29
N LYS A 273 4.53 -7.65 24.94
CA LYS A 273 3.91 -7.42 26.27
C LYS A 273 2.39 -7.52 26.22
N GLU A 274 1.76 -6.83 25.30
CA GLU A 274 0.29 -6.83 25.13
C GLU A 274 -0.24 -8.21 24.72
N LEU A 275 0.53 -8.91 23.87
CA LEU A 275 0.26 -10.30 23.50
C LEU A 275 0.35 -11.23 24.71
N ALA A 276 1.39 -11.08 25.53
CA ALA A 276 1.57 -11.90 26.73
C ALA A 276 0.47 -11.64 27.76
N GLU A 277 0.02 -10.41 27.94
CA GLU A 277 -1.11 -10.06 28.79
C GLU A 277 -2.43 -10.66 28.26
N SER A 278 -2.66 -10.57 26.95
CA SER A 278 -3.84 -11.17 26.30
C SER A 278 -3.86 -12.68 26.46
N TYR A 279 -2.75 -13.37 26.24
CA TYR A 279 -2.65 -14.82 26.42
C TYR A 279 -2.78 -15.23 27.87
N LYS A 280 -2.24 -14.45 28.81
CA LYS A 280 -2.43 -14.69 30.24
C LYS A 280 -3.92 -14.70 30.60
N ILE A 281 -4.67 -13.70 30.14
CA ILE A 281 -6.12 -13.61 30.36
C ILE A 281 -6.86 -14.82 29.76
N LEU A 282 -6.51 -15.25 28.54
CA LEU A 282 -7.13 -16.40 27.89
C LEU A 282 -6.82 -17.73 28.59
N ILE A 283 -5.60 -17.87 29.13
CA ILE A 283 -5.20 -19.05 29.90
C ILE A 283 -5.94 -19.07 31.26
N GLU A 284 -6.00 -17.94 31.97
CA GLU A 284 -6.72 -17.80 33.23
C GLU A 284 -8.24 -18.05 33.06
N ALA A 285 -8.80 -17.66 31.91
CA ALA A 285 -10.20 -17.94 31.57
C ALA A 285 -10.45 -19.39 31.10
N GLY A 286 -9.42 -20.23 30.99
CA GLY A 286 -9.54 -21.62 30.53
C GLY A 286 -9.87 -21.77 29.04
N VAL A 287 -9.75 -20.71 28.24
CA VAL A 287 -10.03 -20.70 26.78
C VAL A 287 -8.85 -21.23 25.98
N MET A 288 -7.64 -21.07 26.51
CA MET A 288 -6.38 -21.44 25.85
C MET A 288 -5.46 -22.18 26.81
N SER A 289 -4.76 -23.20 26.33
CA SER A 289 -3.70 -23.85 27.10
C SER A 289 -2.37 -23.09 27.00
N PRO A 290 -1.48 -23.21 28.00
CA PRO A 290 -0.12 -22.63 27.91
C PRO A 290 0.69 -23.14 26.71
N GLU A 291 0.47 -24.38 26.28
CA GLU A 291 1.16 -24.98 25.13
C GLU A 291 0.68 -24.39 23.80
N GLU A 292 -0.61 -24.15 23.67
CA GLU A 292 -1.18 -23.43 22.51
C GLU A 292 -0.64 -22.01 22.42
N ALA A 293 -0.57 -21.28 23.53
CA ALA A 293 0.01 -19.94 23.59
C ALA A 293 1.50 -19.95 23.17
N ARG A 294 2.29 -20.92 23.61
CA ARG A 294 3.69 -21.11 23.21
C ARG A 294 3.82 -21.38 21.71
N THR A 295 2.95 -22.23 21.18
CA THR A 295 2.91 -22.54 19.73
C THR A 295 2.59 -21.29 18.91
N MET A 296 1.61 -20.48 19.32
CA MET A 296 1.27 -19.22 18.69
C MET A 296 2.38 -18.17 18.75
N LEU A 297 3.12 -18.14 19.87
CA LEU A 297 4.32 -17.31 20.03
C LEU A 297 5.53 -17.85 19.28
N ARG A 298 5.43 -19.04 18.66
CA ARG A 298 6.53 -19.76 17.96
C ARG A 298 7.74 -20.02 18.88
N LEU A 299 7.49 -20.24 20.16
CA LEU A 299 8.51 -20.57 21.15
C LEU A 299 8.81 -22.07 21.07
N ASN A 300 9.87 -22.42 20.34
CA ASN A 300 10.34 -23.80 20.23
C ASN A 300 11.19 -24.15 21.46
N GLY A 301 10.88 -25.27 22.09
CA GLY A 301 11.60 -25.80 23.25
C GLY A 301 10.66 -26.24 24.37
N PRO A 302 11.13 -27.08 25.31
CA PRO A 302 10.34 -27.48 26.47
C PRO A 302 9.92 -26.26 27.30
N ALA A 303 8.74 -26.34 27.89
CA ALA A 303 8.31 -25.30 28.82
C ALA A 303 9.32 -25.21 29.98
N PRO A 304 9.71 -24.00 30.40
CA PRO A 304 10.52 -23.88 31.65
C PRO A 304 9.71 -24.51 32.78
N SER A 305 10.38 -25.32 33.61
CA SER A 305 9.77 -25.85 34.84
C SER A 305 9.24 -24.67 35.64
N ALA A 306 8.02 -24.79 36.15
CA ALA A 306 7.46 -23.77 37.03
C ALA A 306 8.44 -23.50 38.15
N PRO A 307 8.71 -22.23 38.51
CA PRO A 307 9.55 -21.92 39.64
C PRO A 307 8.95 -22.61 40.86
N THR A 308 9.71 -23.48 41.54
CA THR A 308 9.31 -24.04 42.82
C THR A 308 9.19 -22.84 43.75
N ILE A 309 7.93 -22.46 44.09
CA ILE A 309 7.70 -21.47 45.14
C ILE A 309 8.14 -22.16 46.42
N THR A 310 9.39 -21.90 46.84
CA THR A 310 9.82 -22.22 48.18
C THR A 310 9.05 -21.25 49.09
N GLU A 311 8.05 -21.75 49.77
CA GLU A 311 7.38 -20.96 50.80
C GLU A 311 8.45 -20.37 51.72
N ALA A 312 8.43 -19.06 51.88
CA ALA A 312 9.29 -18.40 52.86
C ALA A 312 9.02 -19.02 54.20
N PRO A 313 10.05 -19.38 54.97
CA PRO A 313 9.86 -19.97 56.29
C PRO A 313 8.98 -19.05 57.12
N ASN A 314 7.92 -19.66 57.65
CA ASN A 314 6.83 -19.05 58.39
C ASN A 314 7.36 -18.04 59.41
N ALA A 315 7.12 -16.77 59.25
CA ALA A 315 7.50 -15.69 60.19
C ALA A 315 6.81 -15.75 61.57
N ALA A 316 6.13 -16.85 61.87
CA ALA A 316 5.42 -17.08 63.13
C ALA A 316 6.27 -17.69 64.24
N ALA A 317 7.59 -17.91 64.05
CA ALA A 317 8.49 -18.46 65.03
C ALA A 317 9.42 -17.44 65.70
N LEU A 318 9.18 -16.15 65.56
CA LEU A 318 9.82 -15.12 66.38
C LEU A 318 8.91 -14.79 67.55
N SER A 319 8.71 -15.77 68.42
CA SER A 319 8.12 -15.51 69.73
C SER A 319 9.11 -14.73 70.59
N LEU A 320 8.68 -13.58 70.98
CA LEU A 320 9.28 -12.72 71.98
C LEU A 320 9.46 -13.51 73.28
N THR A 321 10.70 -13.91 73.59
CA THR A 321 11.12 -14.15 74.96
C THR A 321 11.72 -12.86 75.50
N GLY A 322 10.87 -11.99 75.99
CA GLY A 322 11.27 -10.93 76.90
C GLY A 322 11.61 -11.57 78.22
N GLY A 323 12.87 -11.56 78.57
CA GLY A 323 13.31 -11.84 79.95
C GLY A 323 13.11 -10.58 80.76
N ASP A 324 12.23 -10.66 81.73
CA ASP A 324 12.39 -9.91 82.95
C ASP A 324 13.67 -10.35 83.61
N ASP A 325 14.51 -9.42 84.07
CA ASP A 325 15.12 -9.42 85.36
C ASP A 325 16.00 -8.16 85.59
N ALA A 326 15.64 -7.51 86.76
CA ALA A 326 16.39 -6.58 87.60
C ALA A 326 16.56 -5.13 87.15
#